data_104bea83b56ca339638201d5e18168ee
#
_entry.id   104bea83b56ca339638201d5e18168ee
#
_cell.length_a   1.000
_cell.length_b   1.000
_cell.length_c   1.000
_cell.angle_alpha   90.00
_cell.angle_beta   90.00
_cell.angle_gamma   90.00
#
_symmetry.space_group_name_H-M   'P 1'
#
loop_
_entity.id
_entity.type
_entity.pdbx_description
1 polymer ?
#
loop_
_entity_poly.entity_id
_entity_poly.type
_entity_poly.pdbx_seq_one_letter_code
_entity_poly.pdbx_strand_id
1 'polypeptide(L)'
;MSGFRYEPCGTIDHGIARRQFMGEFLTGGALMAGTSLFSHPLGAGELVSRGRSMVVVYLNGGISQFESWDPKRDVETGGPFREISTTVPGVQISELLPRTAQQMHHMALIRSISTELDDHGLANNLVRSGRMTRSATEYPELGAVVARGLERVDFPLPGHITTLVGGAGGRANNAAYLGPAYASVGVGAEQGGIVNAKLPDGMTVAVDSRRHDWRRFVNSRHRSRVQSAEMDAYAQSYEQALRLMEKRDLFDISRESAAVQEAYGKSEFGRQLLLARRLVEQEVPFIEVQHAGWDFHHNNFEFHLHYVADFDGPFACFLGDLAERGLLERTLVIVMT
;
A
#
# COMPACT_ATOMS: atom_id res chain seq x y z
N MET A 1 -34.62 -22.38 11.26
CA MET A 1 -33.53 -21.93 12.12
C MET A 1 -32.54 -23.08 12.22
N SER A 2 -31.65 -23.21 11.23
CA SER A 2 -30.56 -24.19 11.23
C SER A 2 -29.31 -23.47 11.65
N GLY A 3 -28.88 -23.68 12.90
CA GLY A 3 -27.65 -23.16 13.43
C GLY A 3 -26.44 -23.75 12.69
N PHE A 4 -25.70 -22.96 11.95
CA PHE A 4 -24.38 -23.32 11.46
C PHE A 4 -23.48 -23.54 12.68
N ARG A 5 -23.07 -24.79 12.90
CA ARG A 5 -21.98 -25.11 13.82
C ARG A 5 -20.66 -24.76 13.13
N TYR A 6 -19.93 -23.83 13.68
CA TYR A 6 -18.54 -23.60 13.36
C TYR A 6 -17.75 -24.87 13.75
N GLU A 7 -17.36 -25.69 12.80
CA GLU A 7 -16.37 -26.73 13.03
C GLU A 7 -14.98 -26.05 12.95
N PRO A 8 -14.24 -26.01 14.07
CA PRO A 8 -12.83 -25.58 13.99
C PRO A 8 -12.10 -26.58 13.11
N CYS A 9 -11.23 -26.08 12.21
CA CYS A 9 -10.31 -26.89 11.39
C CYS A 9 -9.84 -28.10 12.16
N GLY A 10 -9.98 -29.29 11.55
CA GLY A 10 -9.77 -30.56 12.23
C GLY A 10 -8.46 -30.57 13.00
N THR A 11 -8.51 -31.03 14.23
CA THR A 11 -7.40 -31.07 15.20
C THR A 11 -6.13 -31.76 14.69
N ILE A 12 -6.22 -32.51 13.60
CA ILE A 12 -5.10 -33.20 12.95
C ILE A 12 -4.15 -32.21 12.25
N ASP A 13 -4.68 -31.25 11.52
CA ASP A 13 -3.84 -30.27 10.78
C ASP A 13 -3.12 -29.31 11.73
N HIS A 14 -3.75 -28.87 12.80
CA HIS A 14 -3.10 -28.09 13.83
C HIS A 14 -2.09 -28.89 14.68
N GLY A 15 -2.32 -30.17 14.85
CA GLY A 15 -1.40 -31.08 15.54
C GLY A 15 -0.12 -31.32 14.74
N ILE A 16 -0.24 -31.48 13.42
CA ILE A 16 0.90 -31.65 12.51
C ILE A 16 1.71 -30.34 12.44
N ALA A 17 1.05 -29.19 12.28
CA ALA A 17 1.74 -27.89 12.23
C ALA A 17 2.50 -27.57 13.53
N ARG A 18 1.93 -27.87 14.72
CA ARG A 18 2.63 -27.70 16.00
C ARG A 18 3.78 -28.68 16.19
N ARG A 19 3.62 -29.94 15.82
CA ARG A 19 4.69 -30.94 15.91
C ARG A 19 5.81 -30.70 14.92
N GLN A 20 5.50 -30.29 13.69
CA GLN A 20 6.50 -29.87 12.73
C GLN A 20 7.26 -28.63 13.23
N PHE A 21 6.57 -27.59 13.69
CA PHE A 21 7.20 -26.41 14.26
C PHE A 21 8.13 -26.73 15.43
N MET A 22 7.70 -27.58 16.35
CA MET A 22 8.53 -28.00 17.50
C MET A 22 9.65 -28.98 17.11
N GLY A 23 9.40 -29.86 16.13
CA GLY A 23 10.39 -30.81 15.65
C GLY A 23 11.51 -30.14 14.85
N GLU A 24 11.21 -29.17 14.04
CA GLU A 24 12.19 -28.39 13.25
C GLU A 24 13.03 -27.44 14.12
N PHE A 25 12.48 -26.98 15.24
CA PHE A 25 13.23 -26.21 16.24
C PHE A 25 14.26 -27.06 16.99
N LEU A 26 14.00 -28.34 17.14
CA LEU A 26 14.87 -29.28 17.88
C LEU A 26 15.89 -30.02 17.01
N THR A 27 15.67 -30.10 15.69
CA THR A 27 16.54 -30.86 14.77
C THR A 27 17.43 -30.01 13.86
N GLY A 28 17.55 -28.71 14.11
CA GLY A 28 18.57 -27.86 13.47
C GLY A 28 18.50 -27.76 11.94
N GLY A 29 17.75 -26.83 11.46
CA GLY A 29 18.09 -26.03 10.29
C GLY A 29 18.50 -26.74 9.02
N ALA A 30 17.54 -27.07 8.14
CA ALA A 30 17.85 -27.11 6.70
C ALA A 30 16.67 -27.03 5.72
N LEU A 31 15.42 -26.82 6.10
CA LEU A 31 14.32 -26.83 5.11
C LEU A 31 13.12 -25.92 5.48
N MET A 32 13.38 -24.63 5.68
CA MET A 32 12.31 -23.60 5.77
C MET A 32 12.62 -22.40 4.88
N ALA A 33 12.73 -22.60 3.58
CA ALA A 33 13.00 -21.53 2.64
C ALA A 33 11.74 -20.72 2.22
N GLY A 34 10.55 -21.08 2.69
CA GLY A 34 9.32 -20.49 2.19
C GLY A 34 8.52 -19.58 3.14
N THR A 35 8.59 -19.80 4.45
CA THR A 35 7.72 -19.09 5.41
C THR A 35 8.43 -18.24 6.45
N SER A 36 9.76 -18.29 6.50
CA SER A 36 10.56 -17.63 7.56
C SER A 36 11.18 -16.28 7.18
N LEU A 37 11.00 -15.81 5.96
CA LEU A 37 11.59 -14.52 5.52
C LEU A 37 11.14 -13.32 6.37
N PHE A 38 9.96 -13.37 6.98
CA PHE A 38 9.44 -12.33 7.84
C PHE A 38 9.59 -12.59 9.34
N SER A 39 9.90 -13.84 9.74
CA SER A 39 10.03 -14.21 11.15
C SER A 39 11.48 -14.23 11.64
N HIS A 40 12.47 -14.15 10.75
CA HIS A 40 13.86 -14.18 11.13
C HIS A 40 14.50 -12.77 11.05
N PRO A 41 15.13 -12.27 12.13
CA PRO A 41 15.78 -10.95 12.12
C PRO A 41 16.83 -10.78 11.00
N LEU A 42 17.48 -11.88 10.59
CA LEU A 42 18.46 -11.89 9.50
C LEU A 42 17.81 -11.70 8.14
N GLY A 43 16.60 -12.25 7.90
CA GLY A 43 15.85 -12.04 6.65
C GLY A 43 15.37 -10.61 6.49
N ALA A 44 14.89 -9.99 7.56
CA ALA A 44 14.51 -8.58 7.54
C ALA A 44 15.70 -7.67 7.22
N GLY A 45 16.88 -7.94 7.81
CA GLY A 45 18.11 -7.19 7.53
C GLY A 45 18.54 -7.26 6.06
N GLU A 46 18.39 -8.41 5.41
CA GLU A 46 18.69 -8.57 3.98
C GLU A 46 17.70 -7.80 3.11
N LEU A 47 16.41 -7.84 3.42
CA LEU A 47 15.39 -7.07 2.71
C LEU A 47 15.63 -5.56 2.83
N VAL A 48 15.99 -5.09 4.01
CA VAL A 48 16.33 -3.67 4.27
C VAL A 48 17.54 -3.26 3.45
N SER A 49 18.61 -4.07 3.45
CA SER A 49 19.86 -3.75 2.73
C SER A 49 19.68 -3.70 1.20
N ARG A 50 18.66 -4.36 0.68
CA ARG A 50 18.34 -4.37 -0.77
C ARG A 50 17.42 -3.25 -1.22
N GLY A 51 17.01 -2.33 -0.34
CA GLY A 51 16.13 -1.22 -0.69
C GLY A 51 14.77 -1.69 -1.22
N ARG A 52 14.16 -2.69 -0.57
CA ARG A 52 12.86 -3.26 -0.96
C ARG A 52 11.71 -2.31 -0.69
N SER A 53 10.75 -2.29 -1.59
CA SER A 53 9.52 -1.52 -1.48
C SER A 53 8.29 -2.40 -1.63
N MET A 54 7.19 -2.01 -1.01
CA MET A 54 5.87 -2.57 -1.26
C MET A 54 4.94 -1.44 -1.72
N VAL A 55 4.27 -1.65 -2.84
CA VAL A 55 3.22 -0.76 -3.36
C VAL A 55 1.89 -1.49 -3.27
N VAL A 56 0.93 -0.90 -2.57
CA VAL A 56 -0.45 -1.39 -2.54
C VAL A 56 -1.31 -0.45 -3.37
N VAL A 57 -1.94 -0.99 -4.40
CA VAL A 57 -2.99 -0.33 -5.16
C VAL A 57 -4.32 -0.77 -4.57
N TYR A 58 -4.95 0.10 -3.80
CA TYR A 58 -6.17 -0.21 -3.08
C TYR A 58 -7.40 0.31 -3.82
N LEU A 59 -8.25 -0.63 -4.28
CA LEU A 59 -9.49 -0.36 -4.98
C LEU A 59 -10.64 -0.29 -3.97
N ASN A 60 -10.84 0.89 -3.41
CA ASN A 60 -11.76 1.09 -2.29
C ASN A 60 -13.22 1.03 -2.74
N GLY A 61 -13.98 0.12 -2.16
CA GLY A 61 -15.41 -0.09 -2.42
C GLY A 61 -15.75 -1.48 -2.96
N GLY A 62 -14.77 -2.24 -3.44
CA GLY A 62 -14.98 -3.61 -3.92
C GLY A 62 -15.26 -3.71 -5.41
N ILE A 63 -14.20 -3.74 -6.21
CA ILE A 63 -14.32 -4.03 -7.65
C ILE A 63 -14.92 -5.41 -7.86
N SER A 64 -15.87 -5.52 -8.79
CA SER A 64 -16.41 -6.83 -9.16
C SER A 64 -15.36 -7.68 -9.87
N GLN A 65 -15.14 -8.89 -9.36
CA GLN A 65 -14.20 -9.83 -9.97
C GLN A 65 -14.67 -10.29 -11.36
N PHE A 66 -15.96 -10.30 -11.62
CA PHE A 66 -16.53 -10.77 -12.90
C PHE A 66 -16.22 -9.79 -14.03
N GLU A 67 -16.27 -8.50 -13.76
CA GLU A 67 -15.96 -7.45 -14.71
C GLU A 67 -14.45 -7.14 -14.76
N SER A 68 -13.62 -7.83 -13.96
CA SER A 68 -12.17 -7.56 -13.89
C SER A 68 -11.31 -8.81 -14.00
N TRP A 69 -10.95 -9.42 -12.87
CA TRP A 69 -9.89 -10.43 -12.80
C TRP A 69 -10.33 -11.87 -13.05
N ASP A 70 -11.64 -12.17 -12.88
CA ASP A 70 -12.17 -13.52 -12.93
C ASP A 70 -13.53 -13.59 -13.67
N PRO A 71 -13.55 -13.21 -14.95
CA PRO A 71 -14.79 -13.27 -15.75
C PRO A 71 -15.34 -14.70 -15.78
N LYS A 72 -16.66 -14.82 -15.74
CA LYS A 72 -17.38 -16.09 -15.78
C LYS A 72 -18.27 -16.15 -17.01
N ARG A 73 -17.78 -16.80 -18.05
CA ARG A 73 -18.56 -17.02 -19.26
C ARG A 73 -19.71 -18.00 -19.00
N ASP A 74 -20.79 -17.82 -19.69
CA ASP A 74 -21.92 -18.74 -19.78
C ASP A 74 -22.60 -19.06 -18.44
N VAL A 75 -22.51 -18.13 -17.47
CA VAL A 75 -23.29 -18.18 -16.24
C VAL A 75 -24.22 -16.98 -16.16
N GLU A 76 -25.38 -17.15 -15.55
CA GLU A 76 -26.42 -16.12 -15.44
C GLU A 76 -25.91 -14.81 -14.81
N THR A 77 -24.99 -14.93 -13.85
CA THR A 77 -24.41 -13.79 -13.12
C THR A 77 -23.11 -13.27 -13.74
N GLY A 78 -22.66 -13.83 -14.86
CA GLY A 78 -21.33 -13.53 -15.45
C GLY A 78 -21.22 -12.16 -16.14
N GLY A 79 -22.34 -11.44 -16.26
CA GLY A 79 -22.38 -10.11 -16.87
C GLY A 79 -22.21 -10.13 -18.40
N PRO A 80 -22.17 -8.94 -19.03
CA PRO A 80 -22.14 -8.81 -20.48
C PRO A 80 -20.73 -8.87 -21.07
N PHE A 81 -19.68 -8.75 -20.24
CA PHE A 81 -18.32 -8.63 -20.72
C PHE A 81 -17.69 -9.98 -21.06
N ARG A 82 -16.80 -9.94 -22.03
CA ARG A 82 -16.07 -11.13 -22.50
C ARG A 82 -14.75 -11.28 -21.81
N GLU A 83 -14.23 -12.48 -21.82
CA GLU A 83 -12.86 -12.78 -21.43
C GLU A 83 -11.91 -12.60 -22.61
N ILE A 84 -10.72 -12.10 -22.35
CA ILE A 84 -9.63 -12.00 -23.32
C ILE A 84 -8.42 -12.79 -22.84
N SER A 85 -7.63 -13.28 -23.80
CA SER A 85 -6.36 -13.92 -23.51
C SER A 85 -5.34 -12.91 -23.04
N THR A 86 -4.46 -13.35 -22.14
CA THR A 86 -3.33 -12.58 -21.65
C THR A 86 -2.01 -13.05 -22.26
N THR A 87 -0.90 -12.42 -21.89
CA THR A 87 0.45 -12.87 -22.25
C THR A 87 0.83 -14.22 -21.62
N VAL A 88 0.06 -14.71 -20.65
CA VAL A 88 0.27 -16.01 -20.01
C VAL A 88 -0.73 -17.01 -20.57
N PRO A 89 -0.31 -18.07 -21.24
CA PRO A 89 -1.21 -19.08 -21.81
C PRO A 89 -2.15 -19.66 -20.76
N GLY A 90 -3.44 -19.73 -21.08
CA GLY A 90 -4.48 -20.28 -20.21
C GLY A 90 -4.99 -19.32 -19.11
N VAL A 91 -4.40 -18.13 -19.00
CA VAL A 91 -4.92 -17.06 -18.10
C VAL A 91 -5.72 -16.08 -18.93
N GLN A 92 -6.98 -15.90 -18.53
CA GLN A 92 -7.90 -14.93 -19.12
C GLN A 92 -8.40 -13.96 -18.08
N ILE A 93 -8.65 -12.72 -18.49
CA ILE A 93 -9.27 -11.66 -17.67
C ILE A 93 -10.34 -10.93 -18.49
N SER A 94 -11.06 -10.01 -17.90
CA SER A 94 -12.10 -9.24 -18.60
C SER A 94 -11.53 -8.42 -19.76
N GLU A 95 -12.31 -8.31 -20.84
CA GLU A 95 -12.01 -7.45 -21.99
C GLU A 95 -11.87 -5.96 -21.64
N LEU A 96 -12.30 -5.57 -20.44
CA LEU A 96 -12.12 -4.22 -19.92
C LEU A 96 -10.68 -3.91 -19.49
N LEU A 97 -9.80 -4.94 -19.39
CA LEU A 97 -8.41 -4.83 -18.95
C LEU A 97 -7.39 -5.19 -20.06
N PRO A 98 -7.52 -4.66 -21.30
CA PRO A 98 -6.69 -5.09 -22.43
C PRO A 98 -5.21 -4.75 -22.27
N ARG A 99 -4.87 -3.65 -21.59
CA ARG A 99 -3.48 -3.24 -21.36
C ARG A 99 -2.85 -4.02 -20.21
N THR A 100 -3.60 -4.26 -19.15
CA THR A 100 -3.18 -5.12 -18.03
C THR A 100 -2.97 -6.55 -18.51
N ALA A 101 -3.78 -7.06 -19.44
CA ALA A 101 -3.58 -8.37 -20.05
C ALA A 101 -2.20 -8.55 -20.70
N GLN A 102 -1.61 -7.47 -21.22
CA GLN A 102 -0.25 -7.47 -21.79
C GLN A 102 0.84 -7.53 -20.72
N GLN A 103 0.53 -7.16 -19.49
CA GLN A 103 1.47 -7.19 -18.34
C GLN A 103 1.33 -8.45 -17.48
N MET A 104 0.47 -9.40 -17.85
CA MET A 104 0.14 -10.57 -17.03
C MET A 104 1.34 -11.43 -16.67
N HIS A 105 2.37 -11.47 -17.48
CA HIS A 105 3.61 -12.21 -17.19
C HIS A 105 4.39 -11.66 -15.98
N HIS A 106 4.05 -10.45 -15.50
CA HIS A 106 4.56 -9.87 -14.26
C HIS A 106 3.64 -10.10 -13.06
N MET A 107 2.50 -10.77 -13.24
CA MET A 107 1.43 -10.84 -12.25
C MET A 107 1.13 -12.27 -11.81
N ALA A 108 0.64 -12.41 -10.60
CA ALA A 108 -0.01 -13.61 -10.08
C ALA A 108 -1.42 -13.26 -9.63
N LEU A 109 -2.43 -13.99 -10.09
CA LEU A 109 -3.83 -13.79 -9.71
C LEU A 109 -4.24 -14.81 -8.66
N ILE A 110 -4.71 -14.33 -7.51
CA ILE A 110 -5.26 -15.16 -6.44
C ILE A 110 -6.78 -14.95 -6.43
N ARG A 111 -7.51 -15.84 -7.09
CA ARG A 111 -8.96 -15.74 -7.31
C ARG A 111 -9.79 -16.42 -6.21
N SER A 112 -9.14 -17.09 -5.28
CA SER A 112 -9.79 -17.91 -4.24
C SER A 112 -9.91 -17.21 -2.89
N ILE A 113 -9.55 -15.93 -2.78
CA ILE A 113 -9.72 -15.17 -1.54
C ILE A 113 -11.21 -14.86 -1.38
N SER A 114 -11.75 -15.26 -0.24
CA SER A 114 -13.11 -14.95 0.16
C SER A 114 -13.12 -14.55 1.62
N THR A 115 -13.93 -13.56 1.96
CA THR A 115 -14.28 -13.21 3.32
C THR A 115 -15.78 -13.36 3.49
N GLU A 116 -16.25 -13.69 4.68
CA GLU A 116 -17.68 -13.76 5.00
C GLU A 116 -18.23 -12.40 5.49
N LEU A 117 -17.57 -11.31 5.08
CA LEU A 117 -17.91 -9.95 5.52
C LEU A 117 -18.61 -9.19 4.40
N ASP A 118 -19.76 -8.63 4.74
CA ASP A 118 -20.60 -7.78 3.89
C ASP A 118 -20.66 -6.31 4.36
N ASP A 119 -19.88 -5.95 5.39
CA ASP A 119 -19.75 -4.59 5.92
C ASP A 119 -18.41 -3.98 5.51
N HIS A 120 -18.46 -2.83 4.84
CA HIS A 120 -17.26 -2.13 4.36
C HIS A 120 -16.25 -1.79 5.46
N GLY A 121 -16.70 -1.40 6.66
CA GLY A 121 -15.83 -1.04 7.77
C GLY A 121 -15.05 -2.23 8.30
N LEU A 122 -15.74 -3.36 8.49
CA LEU A 122 -15.14 -4.60 8.97
C LEU A 122 -14.23 -5.22 7.90
N ALA A 123 -14.68 -5.25 6.63
CA ALA A 123 -13.90 -5.76 5.52
C ALA A 123 -12.61 -4.94 5.31
N ASN A 124 -12.72 -3.61 5.33
CA ASN A 124 -11.59 -2.70 5.22
C ASN A 124 -10.54 -2.94 6.32
N ASN A 125 -11.00 -3.09 7.58
CA ASN A 125 -10.12 -3.41 8.69
C ASN A 125 -9.43 -4.77 8.50
N LEU A 126 -10.18 -5.79 8.07
CA LEU A 126 -9.62 -7.12 7.83
C LEU A 126 -8.55 -7.10 6.73
N VAL A 127 -8.86 -6.49 5.59
CA VAL A 127 -7.95 -6.41 4.43
C VAL A 127 -6.67 -5.65 4.79
N ARG A 128 -6.78 -4.54 5.52
CA ARG A 128 -5.64 -3.70 5.89
C ARG A 128 -4.81 -4.22 7.04
N SER A 129 -5.43 -4.84 8.04
CA SER A 129 -4.72 -5.30 9.26
C SER A 129 -4.49 -6.81 9.32
N GLY A 130 -5.15 -7.59 8.44
CA GLY A 130 -5.20 -9.05 8.53
C GLY A 130 -5.90 -9.57 9.79
N ARG A 131 -6.69 -8.73 10.47
CA ARG A 131 -7.31 -9.05 11.76
C ARG A 131 -8.77 -8.66 11.80
N MET A 132 -9.59 -9.58 12.30
CA MET A 132 -10.97 -9.28 12.66
C MET A 132 -10.99 -8.41 13.91
N THR A 133 -11.65 -7.26 13.84
CA THR A 133 -11.84 -6.39 15.01
C THR A 133 -12.87 -7.01 15.95
N ARG A 134 -12.41 -7.80 16.91
CA ARG A 134 -13.27 -8.45 17.94
C ARG A 134 -13.00 -7.94 19.35
N SER A 135 -12.07 -7.02 19.51
CA SER A 135 -11.65 -6.50 20.82
C SER A 135 -11.43 -4.98 20.76
N ALA A 136 -11.27 -4.37 21.91
CA ALA A 136 -10.88 -2.96 22.02
C ALA A 136 -9.43 -2.67 21.55
N THR A 137 -8.69 -3.70 21.13
CA THR A 137 -7.33 -3.55 20.66
C THR A 137 -7.32 -3.20 19.18
N GLU A 138 -6.78 -2.05 18.86
CA GLU A 138 -6.46 -1.66 17.48
C GLU A 138 -5.15 -2.35 17.04
N TYR A 139 -5.18 -2.90 15.85
CA TYR A 139 -4.01 -3.54 15.24
C TYR A 139 -3.41 -2.64 14.16
N PRO A 140 -2.07 -2.62 14.00
CA PRO A 140 -1.45 -1.85 12.94
C PRO A 140 -1.86 -2.39 11.56
N GLU A 141 -2.06 -1.49 10.62
CA GLU A 141 -2.27 -1.82 9.23
C GLU A 141 -0.98 -2.34 8.59
N LEU A 142 -1.11 -3.08 7.48
CA LEU A 142 0.01 -3.66 6.72
C LEU A 142 1.11 -2.64 6.43
N GLY A 143 0.74 -1.41 6.04
CA GLY A 143 1.71 -0.36 5.73
C GLY A 143 2.60 0.01 6.91
N ALA A 144 2.02 0.11 8.12
CA ALA A 144 2.79 0.38 9.32
C ALA A 144 3.73 -0.78 9.69
N VAL A 145 3.27 -2.02 9.52
CA VAL A 145 4.07 -3.23 9.76
C VAL A 145 5.25 -3.30 8.80
N VAL A 146 5.02 -3.06 7.51
CA VAL A 146 6.07 -3.06 6.48
C VAL A 146 7.06 -1.91 6.71
N ALA A 147 6.57 -0.70 6.97
CA ALA A 147 7.42 0.44 7.28
C ALA A 147 8.33 0.18 8.49
N ARG A 148 7.80 -0.49 9.52
CA ARG A 148 8.60 -0.92 10.69
C ARG A 148 9.59 -2.03 10.35
N GLY A 149 9.17 -3.01 9.55
CA GLY A 149 10.01 -4.16 9.17
C GLY A 149 11.15 -3.80 8.23
N LEU A 150 10.93 -2.79 7.37
CA LEU A 150 11.91 -2.29 6.41
C LEU A 150 12.54 -0.95 6.83
N GLU A 151 12.45 -0.60 8.12
CA GLU A 151 13.01 0.64 8.66
C GLU A 151 14.52 0.70 8.43
N ARG A 152 14.99 1.84 7.94
CA ARG A 152 16.40 2.15 7.77
C ARG A 152 16.78 3.34 8.64
N VAL A 153 17.92 3.22 9.33
CA VAL A 153 18.48 4.32 10.09
C VAL A 153 18.77 5.49 9.13
N ASP A 154 18.38 6.69 9.53
CA ASP A 154 18.58 7.93 8.76
C ASP A 154 17.90 7.97 7.37
N PHE A 155 16.84 7.15 7.16
CA PHE A 155 16.07 7.23 5.93
C PHE A 155 15.40 8.62 5.78
N PRO A 156 15.60 9.31 4.65
CA PRO A 156 15.25 10.73 4.53
C PRO A 156 13.75 11.01 4.29
N LEU A 157 12.93 9.98 4.16
CA LEU A 157 11.50 10.08 3.89
C LEU A 157 10.70 9.31 4.94
N PRO A 158 9.39 9.58 5.09
CA PRO A 158 8.50 8.67 5.82
C PRO A 158 8.51 7.28 5.19
N GLY A 159 8.57 6.24 6.04
CA GLY A 159 8.55 4.85 5.57
C GLY A 159 7.19 4.36 5.07
N HIS A 160 6.11 5.10 5.36
CA HIS A 160 4.75 4.79 4.97
C HIS A 160 4.10 6.04 4.35
N ILE A 161 3.88 6.00 3.05
CA ILE A 161 3.28 7.11 2.28
C ILE A 161 2.01 6.60 1.60
N THR A 162 0.92 7.38 1.74
CA THR A 162 -0.33 7.15 1.01
C THR A 162 -0.55 8.29 0.02
N THR A 163 -0.76 7.97 -1.24
CA THR A 163 -1.13 8.97 -2.24
C THR A 163 -2.65 9.15 -2.23
N LEU A 164 -3.10 10.38 -1.98
CA LEU A 164 -4.51 10.72 -1.80
C LEU A 164 -4.90 11.87 -2.71
N VAL A 165 -6.18 11.92 -3.04
CA VAL A 165 -6.84 13.10 -3.61
C VAL A 165 -6.74 14.25 -2.61
N GLY A 166 -6.23 15.41 -3.07
CA GLY A 166 -6.14 16.60 -2.24
C GLY A 166 -5.09 16.57 -1.13
N GLY A 167 -4.25 15.56 -1.05
CA GLY A 167 -3.09 15.50 -0.15
C GLY A 167 -3.37 15.56 1.34
N ALA A 168 -4.64 15.57 1.74
CA ALA A 168 -5.02 15.76 3.13
C ALA A 168 -5.20 14.41 3.86
N GLY A 169 -4.36 14.19 4.84
CA GLY A 169 -4.62 13.27 5.92
C GLY A 169 -4.34 11.79 5.64
N GLY A 170 -3.12 11.35 5.90
CA GLY A 170 -2.91 9.95 6.23
C GLY A 170 -3.83 9.52 7.38
N ARG A 171 -4.13 8.24 7.49
CA ARG A 171 -4.95 7.70 8.58
C ARG A 171 -4.14 7.76 9.88
N ALA A 172 -4.44 8.72 10.74
CA ALA A 172 -3.64 9.05 11.91
C ALA A 172 -3.34 7.85 12.85
N ASN A 173 -4.25 6.86 12.89
CA ASN A 173 -4.18 5.74 13.83
C ASN A 173 -3.81 4.40 13.17
N ASN A 174 -3.44 4.38 11.90
CA ASN A 174 -3.16 3.12 11.20
C ASN A 174 -1.90 2.38 11.67
N ALA A 175 -1.07 2.99 12.49
CA ALA A 175 0.08 2.36 13.11
C ALA A 175 -0.21 1.73 14.47
N ALA A 176 -1.37 2.01 15.09
CA ALA A 176 -1.78 1.49 16.38
C ALA A 176 -0.62 1.49 17.41
N TYR A 177 -0.35 0.35 18.04
CA TYR A 177 0.71 0.23 19.06
C TYR A 177 2.16 0.34 18.52
N LEU A 178 2.37 0.35 17.20
CA LEU A 178 3.71 0.59 16.61
C LEU A 178 4.12 2.06 16.74
N GLY A 179 3.16 2.94 16.93
CA GLY A 179 3.40 4.36 17.15
C GLY A 179 3.44 5.19 15.86
N PRO A 180 3.40 6.52 16.03
CA PRO A 180 3.18 7.48 14.94
C PRO A 180 4.33 7.57 13.94
N ALA A 181 5.53 7.09 14.28
CA ALA A 181 6.67 7.03 13.35
C ALA A 181 6.37 6.18 12.11
N TYR A 182 5.48 5.19 12.24
CA TYR A 182 5.09 4.27 11.18
C TYR A 182 3.71 4.54 10.61
N ALA A 183 3.04 5.58 11.11
CA ALA A 183 1.76 6.00 10.58
C ALA A 183 1.92 6.54 9.15
N SER A 184 0.85 6.38 8.36
CA SER A 184 0.80 6.87 7.00
C SER A 184 0.91 8.39 6.93
N VAL A 185 1.71 8.86 6.01
CA VAL A 185 1.74 10.28 5.62
C VAL A 185 1.04 10.42 4.27
N GLY A 186 -0.06 11.17 4.25
CA GLY A 186 -0.81 11.44 3.02
C GLY A 186 -0.13 12.52 2.19
N VAL A 187 0.05 12.25 0.89
CA VAL A 187 0.56 13.21 -0.08
C VAL A 187 -0.31 13.21 -1.34
N GLY A 188 -0.58 14.37 -1.90
CA GLY A 188 -1.27 14.50 -3.18
C GLY A 188 -0.30 14.36 -4.36
N ALA A 189 -0.83 13.85 -5.47
CA ALA A 189 -0.13 13.82 -6.76
C ALA A 189 -0.47 15.06 -7.60
N GLU A 190 -0.31 16.24 -7.03
CA GLU A 190 -0.63 17.50 -7.69
C GLU A 190 0.52 17.97 -8.56
N GLN A 191 0.20 18.70 -9.63
CA GLN A 191 1.22 19.39 -10.42
C GLN A 191 1.81 20.51 -9.57
N GLY A 192 3.14 20.50 -9.43
CA GLY A 192 3.87 21.48 -8.58
C GLY A 192 4.22 20.97 -7.20
N GLY A 193 3.92 19.69 -6.88
CA GLY A 193 4.39 19.02 -5.66
C GLY A 193 3.47 19.22 -4.45
N ILE A 194 4.01 19.06 -3.25
CA ILE A 194 3.25 19.15 -2.00
C ILE A 194 2.69 20.56 -1.81
N VAL A 195 1.39 20.65 -1.58
CA VAL A 195 0.70 21.89 -1.25
C VAL A 195 1.27 22.48 0.05
N ASN A 196 1.49 23.78 0.07
CA ASN A 196 2.05 24.50 1.22
C ASN A 196 3.46 24.04 1.69
N ALA A 197 4.23 23.38 0.83
CA ALA A 197 5.62 23.01 1.13
C ALA A 197 6.63 24.17 0.93
N LYS A 198 6.16 25.34 0.52
CA LYS A 198 7.00 26.55 0.39
C LYS A 198 7.07 27.28 1.72
N LEU A 199 8.23 27.90 1.97
CA LEU A 199 8.34 28.80 3.11
C LEU A 199 7.34 29.97 2.96
N PRO A 200 6.72 30.42 4.05
CA PRO A 200 5.88 31.62 4.05
C PRO A 200 6.65 32.83 3.52
N ASP A 201 5.94 33.76 2.91
CA ASP A 201 6.52 35.01 2.42
C ASP A 201 7.25 35.75 3.54
N GLY A 202 8.46 36.23 3.24
CA GLY A 202 9.32 36.92 4.21
C GLY A 202 10.09 36.01 5.16
N MET A 203 9.89 34.68 5.12
CA MET A 203 10.65 33.72 5.93
C MET A 203 11.86 33.21 5.16
N THR A 204 13.05 33.34 5.75
CA THR A 204 14.27 32.74 5.19
C THR A 204 14.50 31.34 5.75
N VAL A 205 15.24 30.50 5.01
CA VAL A 205 15.63 29.15 5.46
C VAL A 205 16.33 29.20 6.82
N ALA A 206 17.18 30.20 7.06
CA ALA A 206 17.92 30.35 8.32
C ALA A 206 16.97 30.67 9.51
N VAL A 207 15.92 31.45 9.28
CA VAL A 207 14.93 31.77 10.33
C VAL A 207 14.08 30.53 10.61
N ASP A 208 13.68 29.81 9.59
CA ASP A 208 12.88 28.61 9.76
C ASP A 208 13.68 27.48 10.47
N SER A 209 14.92 27.24 10.07
CA SER A 209 15.81 26.30 10.78
C SER A 209 15.92 26.63 12.27
N ARG A 210 16.11 27.92 12.61
CA ARG A 210 16.18 28.38 14.01
C ARG A 210 14.88 28.12 14.78
N ARG A 211 13.71 28.28 14.13
CA ARG A 211 12.42 27.94 14.74
C ARG A 211 12.32 26.45 15.07
N HIS A 212 12.79 25.61 14.16
CA HIS A 212 12.78 24.16 14.38
C HIS A 212 13.78 23.74 15.47
N ASP A 213 14.94 24.35 15.57
CA ASP A 213 15.90 24.08 16.63
C ASP A 213 15.33 24.49 18.00
N TRP A 214 14.67 25.64 18.09
CA TRP A 214 13.96 26.06 19.30
C TRP A 214 12.84 25.08 19.67
N ARG A 215 12.05 24.64 18.72
CA ARG A 215 11.01 23.65 18.94
C ARG A 215 11.61 22.35 19.50
N ARG A 216 12.68 21.83 18.89
CA ARG A 216 13.37 20.62 19.37
C ARG A 216 13.91 20.81 20.79
N PHE A 217 14.52 21.95 21.07
CA PHE A 217 15.02 22.29 22.38
C PHE A 217 13.92 22.33 23.45
N VAL A 218 12.81 23.01 23.18
CA VAL A 218 11.66 23.06 24.12
C VAL A 218 11.06 21.68 24.32
N ASN A 219 10.85 20.90 23.25
CA ASN A 219 10.33 19.55 23.32
C ASN A 219 11.25 18.62 24.13
N SER A 220 12.56 18.70 23.97
CA SER A 220 13.52 17.89 24.73
C SER A 220 13.48 18.19 26.23
N ARG A 221 13.37 19.48 26.58
CA ARG A 221 13.22 19.90 28.00
C ARG A 221 11.87 19.48 28.61
N HIS A 222 10.81 19.51 27.82
CA HIS A 222 9.51 19.04 28.27
C HIS A 222 9.48 17.53 28.47
N ARG A 223 10.02 16.78 27.51
CA ARG A 223 10.13 15.31 27.55
C ARG A 223 10.91 14.81 28.77
N SER A 224 11.93 15.55 29.22
CA SER A 224 12.67 15.20 30.45
C SER A 224 11.85 15.32 31.74
N ARG A 225 10.71 16.04 31.68
CA ARG A 225 9.84 16.28 32.84
C ARG A 225 8.53 15.51 32.78
N VAL A 226 7.99 15.31 31.58
CA VAL A 226 6.70 14.65 31.34
C VAL A 226 6.87 13.70 30.18
N GLN A 227 6.74 12.40 30.43
CA GLN A 227 6.66 11.39 29.39
C GLN A 227 5.20 11.31 28.90
N SER A 228 4.93 11.77 27.69
CA SER A 228 3.62 11.72 27.06
C SER A 228 3.77 11.13 25.67
N ALA A 229 3.09 10.01 25.42
CA ALA A 229 3.05 9.39 24.10
C ALA A 229 2.45 10.33 23.02
N GLU A 230 1.51 11.18 23.42
CA GLU A 230 0.90 12.17 22.52
C GLU A 230 1.92 13.25 22.09
N MET A 231 2.72 13.76 23.03
CA MET A 231 3.78 14.74 22.73
C MET A 231 4.87 14.12 21.83
N ASP A 232 5.21 12.86 22.04
CA ASP A 232 6.16 12.14 21.21
C ASP A 232 5.61 11.94 19.81
N ALA A 233 4.33 11.58 19.69
CA ALA A 233 3.61 11.48 18.42
C ALA A 233 3.64 12.80 17.65
N TYR A 234 3.31 13.89 18.32
CA TYR A 234 3.32 15.22 17.71
C TYR A 234 4.71 15.63 17.21
N ALA A 235 5.74 15.39 18.04
CA ALA A 235 7.13 15.68 17.66
C ALA A 235 7.58 14.87 16.44
N GLN A 236 7.24 13.57 16.38
CA GLN A 236 7.57 12.70 15.25
C GLN A 236 6.86 13.12 13.97
N SER A 237 5.57 13.43 14.03
CA SER A 237 4.81 13.92 12.86
C SER A 237 5.42 15.21 12.30
N TYR A 238 5.90 16.08 13.17
CA TYR A 238 6.57 17.31 12.75
C TYR A 238 7.90 17.05 12.04
N GLU A 239 8.72 16.12 12.56
CA GLU A 239 9.97 15.72 11.88
C GLU A 239 9.70 15.04 10.52
N GLN A 240 8.66 14.23 10.42
CA GLN A 240 8.24 13.65 9.14
C GLN A 240 7.86 14.73 8.12
N ALA A 241 7.08 15.73 8.54
CA ALA A 241 6.72 16.86 7.68
C ALA A 241 7.94 17.64 7.20
N LEU A 242 8.93 17.88 8.05
CA LEU A 242 10.17 18.54 7.66
C LEU A 242 10.95 17.74 6.61
N ARG A 243 11.07 16.43 6.78
CA ARG A 243 11.72 15.56 5.79
C ARG A 243 11.04 15.62 4.43
N LEU A 244 9.71 15.66 4.41
CA LEU A 244 8.94 15.83 3.16
C LEU A 244 9.23 17.17 2.51
N MET A 245 9.27 18.26 3.28
CA MET A 245 9.59 19.60 2.77
C MET A 245 11.00 19.70 2.19
N GLU A 246 11.99 19.04 2.79
CA GLU A 246 13.36 18.96 2.28
C GLU A 246 13.43 18.22 0.93
N LYS A 247 12.55 17.25 0.71
CA LYS A 247 12.47 16.44 -0.52
C LYS A 247 11.30 16.81 -1.43
N ARG A 248 10.74 18.02 -1.28
CA ARG A 248 9.54 18.48 -2.01
C ARG A 248 9.59 18.27 -3.52
N ASP A 249 10.78 18.41 -4.12
CA ASP A 249 10.99 18.26 -5.56
C ASP A 249 10.69 16.83 -6.07
N LEU A 250 10.77 15.84 -5.19
CA LEU A 250 10.39 14.46 -5.48
C LEU A 250 8.89 14.34 -5.81
N PHE A 251 8.07 15.12 -5.12
CA PHE A 251 6.62 15.06 -5.23
C PHE A 251 6.06 15.88 -6.40
N ASP A 252 6.91 16.67 -7.07
CA ASP A 252 6.54 17.44 -8.26
C ASP A 252 6.62 16.57 -9.51
N ILE A 253 5.50 15.96 -9.89
CA ILE A 253 5.39 15.11 -11.08
C ILE A 253 5.52 15.89 -12.40
N SER A 254 5.39 17.23 -12.37
CA SER A 254 5.59 18.06 -13.57
C SER A 254 7.04 18.07 -14.08
N ARG A 255 7.98 17.60 -13.26
CA ARG A 255 9.39 17.40 -13.63
C ARG A 255 9.65 16.19 -14.53
N GLU A 256 8.68 15.29 -14.65
CA GLU A 256 8.75 14.19 -15.60
C GLU A 256 8.56 14.70 -17.04
N SER A 257 9.12 14.00 -18.00
CA SER A 257 8.94 14.35 -19.40
C SER A 257 7.46 14.29 -19.80
N ALA A 258 7.06 15.11 -20.77
CA ALA A 258 5.70 15.11 -21.28
C ALA A 258 5.27 13.72 -21.77
N ALA A 259 6.19 12.96 -22.36
CA ALA A 259 5.92 11.59 -22.83
C ALA A 259 5.59 10.64 -21.65
N VAL A 260 6.31 10.74 -20.54
CA VAL A 260 6.03 9.95 -19.33
C VAL A 260 4.69 10.35 -18.72
N GLN A 261 4.42 11.65 -18.57
CA GLN A 261 3.14 12.12 -18.04
C GLN A 261 1.95 11.66 -18.91
N GLU A 262 2.10 11.69 -20.24
CA GLU A 262 1.06 11.21 -21.16
C GLU A 262 0.87 9.70 -21.09
N ALA A 263 1.94 8.91 -20.92
CA ALA A 263 1.87 7.46 -20.80
C ALA A 263 1.09 7.01 -19.55
N TYR A 264 1.27 7.71 -18.42
CA TYR A 264 0.49 7.46 -17.20
C TYR A 264 -0.94 8.03 -17.28
N GLY A 265 -1.22 8.88 -18.27
CA GLY A 265 -2.53 9.51 -18.45
C GLY A 265 -2.76 10.72 -17.55
N LYS A 266 -3.87 11.42 -17.82
CA LYS A 266 -4.22 12.68 -17.13
C LYS A 266 -5.14 12.48 -15.93
N SER A 267 -5.58 11.24 -15.69
CA SER A 267 -6.43 10.93 -14.56
C SER A 267 -5.68 11.14 -13.24
N GLU A 268 -6.42 11.30 -12.18
CA GLU A 268 -5.82 11.43 -10.87
C GLU A 268 -5.09 10.15 -10.45
N PHE A 269 -5.68 9.00 -10.76
CA PHE A 269 -5.06 7.71 -10.50
C PHE A 269 -3.74 7.54 -11.25
N GLY A 270 -3.68 7.94 -12.52
CA GLY A 270 -2.44 7.93 -13.30
C GLY A 270 -1.34 8.79 -12.67
N ARG A 271 -1.70 10.00 -12.21
CA ARG A 271 -0.76 10.88 -11.50
C ARG A 271 -0.29 10.28 -10.17
N GLN A 272 -1.17 9.61 -9.42
CA GLN A 272 -0.81 8.92 -8.19
C GLN A 272 0.15 7.77 -8.43
N LEU A 273 -0.05 6.97 -9.49
CA LEU A 273 0.86 5.90 -9.87
C LEU A 273 2.22 6.44 -10.33
N LEU A 274 2.24 7.55 -11.07
CA LEU A 274 3.49 8.22 -11.46
C LEU A 274 4.26 8.69 -10.22
N LEU A 275 3.58 9.27 -9.24
CA LEU A 275 4.19 9.62 -7.96
C LEU A 275 4.69 8.38 -7.21
N ALA A 276 3.91 7.30 -7.19
CA ALA A 276 4.31 6.04 -6.55
C ALA A 276 5.59 5.48 -7.18
N ARG A 277 5.74 5.50 -8.50
CA ARG A 277 6.98 5.11 -9.18
C ARG A 277 8.17 5.94 -8.71
N ARG A 278 8.03 7.26 -8.61
CA ARG A 278 9.09 8.16 -8.10
C ARG A 278 9.46 7.84 -6.65
N LEU A 279 8.48 7.49 -5.82
CA LEU A 279 8.71 7.06 -4.44
C LEU A 279 9.44 5.70 -4.36
N VAL A 280 9.12 4.76 -5.26
CA VAL A 280 9.85 3.49 -5.40
C VAL A 280 11.30 3.73 -5.80
N GLU A 281 11.60 4.67 -6.70
CA GLU A 281 12.97 5.06 -7.05
C GLU A 281 13.77 5.56 -5.84
N GLN A 282 13.10 6.19 -4.87
CA GLN A 282 13.70 6.61 -3.60
C GLN A 282 13.65 5.54 -2.51
N GLU A 283 13.23 4.33 -2.87
CA GLU A 283 13.21 3.17 -1.97
C GLU A 283 12.32 3.37 -0.73
N VAL A 284 11.20 4.09 -0.87
CA VAL A 284 10.19 4.20 0.19
C VAL A 284 9.66 2.81 0.52
N PRO A 285 9.72 2.37 1.79
CA PRO A 285 9.35 1.01 2.18
C PRO A 285 7.93 0.61 1.83
N PHE A 286 6.96 1.49 2.09
CA PHE A 286 5.56 1.21 1.80
C PHE A 286 4.86 2.42 1.18
N ILE A 287 4.17 2.16 0.07
CA ILE A 287 3.43 3.16 -0.69
C ILE A 287 2.03 2.60 -0.93
N GLU A 288 1.00 3.35 -0.54
CA GLU A 288 -0.39 3.02 -0.86
C GLU A 288 -0.93 4.01 -1.88
N VAL A 289 -1.46 3.49 -2.98
CA VAL A 289 -2.18 4.25 -4.01
C VAL A 289 -3.65 3.89 -3.91
N GLN A 290 -4.52 4.87 -3.69
CA GLN A 290 -5.95 4.63 -3.58
C GLN A 290 -6.70 4.99 -4.85
N HIS A 291 -7.52 4.08 -5.33
CA HIS A 291 -8.51 4.31 -6.36
C HIS A 291 -9.90 4.05 -5.77
N ALA A 292 -10.61 5.12 -5.44
CA ALA A 292 -11.88 5.05 -4.74
C ALA A 292 -13.08 4.97 -5.70
N GLY A 293 -14.24 4.63 -5.16
CA GLY A 293 -15.51 4.70 -5.89
C GLY A 293 -15.96 3.39 -6.53
N TRP A 294 -15.45 2.25 -6.09
CA TRP A 294 -15.81 0.94 -6.64
C TRP A 294 -17.08 0.31 -6.03
N ASP A 295 -17.77 1.01 -5.15
CA ASP A 295 -19.00 0.55 -4.50
C ASP A 295 -20.23 0.83 -5.35
N PHE A 296 -20.44 0.02 -6.39
CA PHE A 296 -21.51 0.19 -7.34
C PHE A 296 -22.75 -0.64 -6.98
N HIS A 297 -23.68 -0.02 -6.26
CA HIS A 297 -24.96 -0.65 -5.92
C HIS A 297 -25.98 -0.66 -7.08
N HIS A 298 -25.74 0.14 -8.11
CA HIS A 298 -26.58 0.26 -9.30
C HIS A 298 -25.72 0.42 -10.55
N ASN A 299 -26.24 0.06 -11.71
CA ASN A 299 -25.56 0.25 -13.01
C ASN A 299 -24.12 -0.28 -13.04
N ASN A 300 -23.88 -1.40 -12.38
CA ASN A 300 -22.54 -2.00 -12.20
C ASN A 300 -21.76 -2.08 -13.53
N PHE A 301 -22.40 -2.52 -14.60
CA PHE A 301 -21.73 -2.69 -15.89
C PHE A 301 -21.31 -1.37 -16.53
N GLU A 302 -22.18 -0.36 -16.47
CA GLU A 302 -21.90 0.97 -17.01
C GLU A 302 -20.75 1.65 -16.25
N PHE A 303 -20.78 1.56 -14.93
CA PHE A 303 -19.70 2.11 -14.11
C PHE A 303 -18.37 1.39 -14.35
N HIS A 304 -18.35 0.06 -14.47
CA HIS A 304 -17.14 -0.68 -14.77
C HIS A 304 -16.53 -0.30 -16.12
N LEU A 305 -17.32 0.01 -17.14
CA LEU A 305 -16.80 0.52 -18.42
C LEU A 305 -15.92 1.76 -18.24
N HIS A 306 -16.29 2.67 -17.35
CA HIS A 306 -15.55 3.91 -17.12
C HIS A 306 -14.40 3.74 -16.11
N TYR A 307 -14.68 3.08 -14.99
CA TYR A 307 -13.71 2.96 -13.91
C TYR A 307 -12.57 1.99 -14.23
N VAL A 308 -12.88 0.88 -14.89
CA VAL A 308 -11.82 -0.04 -15.33
C VAL A 308 -10.98 0.57 -16.44
N ALA A 309 -11.56 1.38 -17.32
CA ALA A 309 -10.80 2.10 -18.34
C ALA A 309 -9.83 3.15 -17.71
N ASP A 310 -10.25 3.82 -16.63
CA ASP A 310 -9.39 4.75 -15.88
C ASP A 310 -8.26 4.01 -15.13
N PHE A 311 -8.49 2.77 -14.73
CA PHE A 311 -7.51 1.92 -14.06
C PHE A 311 -6.53 1.24 -15.03
N ASP A 312 -7.01 0.63 -16.11
CA ASP A 312 -6.24 -0.30 -16.97
C ASP A 312 -4.98 0.33 -17.56
N GLY A 313 -5.14 1.49 -18.18
CA GLY A 313 -4.02 2.17 -18.84
C GLY A 313 -2.90 2.56 -17.89
N PRO A 314 -3.20 3.36 -16.86
CA PRO A 314 -2.20 3.79 -15.88
C PRO A 314 -1.55 2.65 -15.12
N PHE A 315 -2.32 1.62 -14.74
CA PHE A 315 -1.78 0.46 -14.01
C PHE A 315 -0.84 -0.38 -14.87
N ALA A 316 -1.21 -0.65 -16.11
CA ALA A 316 -0.33 -1.36 -17.05
C ALA A 316 0.96 -0.55 -17.34
N CYS A 317 0.84 0.77 -17.51
CA CYS A 317 1.99 1.66 -17.67
C CYS A 317 2.92 1.59 -16.45
N PHE A 318 2.36 1.65 -15.25
CA PHE A 318 3.12 1.56 -14.01
C PHE A 318 3.91 0.25 -13.89
N LEU A 319 3.29 -0.90 -14.17
CA LEU A 319 3.97 -2.19 -14.14
C LEU A 319 5.10 -2.26 -15.19
N GLY A 320 4.83 -1.81 -16.42
CA GLY A 320 5.82 -1.77 -17.49
C GLY A 320 7.00 -0.86 -17.15
N ASP A 321 6.75 0.34 -16.64
CA ASP A 321 7.79 1.31 -16.25
C ASP A 321 8.66 0.78 -15.09
N LEU A 322 8.06 0.10 -14.10
CA LEU A 322 8.81 -0.57 -13.04
C LEU A 322 9.69 -1.71 -13.60
N ALA A 323 9.17 -2.50 -14.53
CA ALA A 323 9.91 -3.60 -15.14
C ALA A 323 11.07 -3.08 -16.00
N GLU A 324 10.84 -2.12 -16.88
CA GLU A 324 11.84 -1.51 -17.75
C GLU A 324 12.99 -0.85 -16.98
N ARG A 325 12.69 -0.29 -15.81
CA ARG A 325 13.69 0.32 -14.90
C ARG A 325 14.38 -0.68 -13.99
N GLY A 326 14.02 -1.97 -14.03
CA GLY A 326 14.53 -2.98 -13.10
C GLY A 326 14.05 -2.79 -11.65
N LEU A 327 13.03 -1.96 -11.44
CA LEU A 327 12.48 -1.68 -10.11
C LEU A 327 11.57 -2.80 -9.62
N LEU A 328 10.95 -3.54 -10.54
CA LEU A 328 10.02 -4.62 -10.20
C LEU A 328 10.72 -5.78 -9.46
N GLU A 329 12.02 -5.99 -9.67
CA GLU A 329 12.80 -7.02 -8.96
C GLU A 329 12.90 -6.79 -7.45
N ARG A 330 12.74 -5.53 -7.02
CA ARG A 330 12.82 -5.12 -5.62
C ARG A 330 11.52 -4.54 -5.07
N THR A 331 10.45 -4.56 -5.86
CA THR A 331 9.16 -3.99 -5.50
C THR A 331 8.06 -5.04 -5.59
N LEU A 332 7.38 -5.30 -4.47
CA LEU A 332 6.15 -6.07 -4.48
C LEU A 332 4.97 -5.13 -4.72
N VAL A 333 4.26 -5.33 -5.83
CA VAL A 333 3.02 -4.61 -6.14
C VAL A 333 1.84 -5.51 -5.80
N ILE A 334 0.92 -5.03 -4.97
CA ILE A 334 -0.30 -5.74 -4.60
C ILE A 334 -1.50 -4.90 -5.01
N VAL A 335 -2.41 -5.47 -5.78
CA VAL A 335 -3.75 -4.90 -6.01
C VAL A 335 -4.69 -5.61 -5.06
N MET A 336 -5.42 -4.84 -4.27
CA MET A 336 -6.39 -5.37 -3.30
C MET A 336 -7.64 -4.51 -3.30
N THR A 337 -8.77 -5.15 -2.99
CA THR A 337 -10.09 -4.56 -2.99
C THR A 337 -10.86 -4.93 -1.73
#